data_ea3b08795b7b389548ba626c329e1205
#
_entry.id   ea3b08795b7b389548ba626c329e1205
#
_cell.length_a   1.000
_cell.length_b   1.000
_cell.length_c   1.000
_cell.angle_alpha   90.00
_cell.angle_beta   90.00
_cell.angle_gamma   90.00
#
_symmetry.space_group_name_H-M   'P 1'
#
loop_
_entity.id
_entity.type
_entity.pdbx_description
1 polymer ?
#
loop_
_entity_poly.entity_id
_entity_poly.type
_entity_poly.pdbx_seq_one_letter_code
_entity_poly.pdbx_strand_id
1 'polypeptide(L)'
;LLTCSPGKEVWAQYGHTAIRYYDKESGEDLAINYGIFSLDQTYFIPRFVLGMTDYRMGVQPMDIFLAQYSYEGRGVIEQVLNLSAEDKEVIYEALQENMKPKNVVYRYNYFFDNCTTRARDMLINHLHGKVVYPPAEEDATFRSMIHKWNNKYEWAQFGEDLLLGVNADRKTTKSEQQFLPENLRSDFDKASYNGKPLVKETNVLLAAENKVAEPAFPLSPLSIALIFAAISLVMMLLSYRRQQVYWAWDLALMLTSGLMGIIFFIMIFSQHPCVSLN
;
A
#
# COMPACT_ATOMS: atom_id res chain seq x y z
N LEU A 1 -11.52 9.48 10.67
CA LEU A 1 -10.70 8.71 9.72
C LEU A 1 -11.40 8.64 8.38
N LEU A 2 -10.68 8.89 7.30
CA LEU A 2 -11.18 8.72 5.93
C LEU A 2 -10.53 7.47 5.33
N THR A 3 -11.36 6.63 4.70
CA THR A 3 -10.92 5.47 3.92
C THR A 3 -11.38 5.65 2.49
N CYS A 4 -10.42 5.68 1.57
CA CYS A 4 -10.66 5.90 0.15
C CYS A 4 -10.52 4.58 -0.60
N SER A 5 -11.46 4.30 -1.50
CA SER A 5 -11.45 3.08 -2.28
C SER A 5 -10.23 2.99 -3.22
N PRO A 6 -9.86 1.78 -3.68
CA PRO A 6 -8.81 1.59 -4.67
C PRO A 6 -8.99 2.47 -5.92
N GLY A 7 -7.86 2.84 -6.52
CA GLY A 7 -7.78 3.55 -7.79
C GLY A 7 -7.15 2.68 -8.89
N LYS A 8 -7.03 3.24 -10.10
CA LYS A 8 -6.46 2.54 -11.27
C LYS A 8 -4.95 2.46 -11.25
N GLU A 9 -4.30 3.47 -10.66
CA GLU A 9 -2.86 3.57 -10.61
C GLU A 9 -2.27 2.52 -9.66
N VAL A 10 -1.10 1.98 -9.97
CA VAL A 10 -0.44 0.92 -9.19
C VAL A 10 -0.33 1.30 -7.70
N TRP A 11 0.03 2.55 -7.41
CA TRP A 11 0.15 3.06 -6.03
C TRP A 11 -1.20 3.31 -5.33
N ALA A 12 -2.31 3.29 -6.07
CA ALA A 12 -3.66 3.49 -5.54
C ALA A 12 -4.48 2.19 -5.42
N GLN A 13 -3.94 1.05 -5.84
CA GLN A 13 -4.66 -0.22 -5.90
C GLN A 13 -5.12 -0.73 -4.53
N TYR A 14 -4.48 -0.29 -3.46
CA TYR A 14 -4.84 -0.68 -2.08
C TYR A 14 -5.70 0.35 -1.35
N GLY A 15 -6.13 1.39 -2.07
CA GLY A 15 -6.87 2.49 -1.46
C GLY A 15 -5.95 3.53 -0.80
N HIS A 16 -6.54 4.34 0.07
CA HIS A 16 -5.81 5.38 0.80
C HIS A 16 -6.48 5.66 2.14
N THR A 17 -5.70 6.13 3.11
CA THR A 17 -6.19 6.59 4.40
C THR A 17 -5.78 8.05 4.61
N ALA A 18 -6.74 8.87 5.06
CA ALA A 18 -6.50 10.26 5.46
C ALA A 18 -7.21 10.56 6.78
N ILE A 19 -6.85 11.68 7.39
CA ILE A 19 -7.52 12.20 8.57
C ILE A 19 -8.32 13.44 8.14
N ARG A 20 -9.61 13.50 8.52
CA ARG A 20 -10.41 14.74 8.42
C ARG A 20 -10.36 15.46 9.75
N TYR A 21 -9.96 16.71 9.71
CA TYR A 21 -10.13 17.65 10.80
C TYR A 21 -11.26 18.61 10.44
N TYR A 22 -12.27 18.68 11.32
CA TYR A 22 -13.39 19.57 11.13
C TYR A 22 -13.66 20.34 12.42
N ASP A 23 -13.52 21.66 12.35
CA ASP A 23 -13.87 22.58 13.43
C ASP A 23 -15.16 23.32 13.10
N LYS A 24 -16.17 23.12 13.95
CA LYS A 24 -17.50 23.72 13.77
C LYS A 24 -17.52 25.23 14.06
N GLU A 25 -16.60 25.73 14.90
CA GLU A 25 -16.57 27.12 15.31
C GLU A 25 -15.93 28.00 14.23
N SER A 26 -14.79 27.58 13.72
CA SER A 26 -14.10 28.29 12.64
C SER A 26 -14.66 27.96 11.25
N GLY A 27 -15.36 26.82 11.10
CA GLY A 27 -15.76 26.29 9.80
C GLY A 27 -14.63 25.64 9.00
N GLU A 28 -13.47 25.45 9.62
CA GLU A 28 -12.33 24.81 8.98
C GLU A 28 -12.60 23.31 8.75
N ASP A 29 -12.41 22.84 7.50
CA ASP A 29 -12.65 21.46 7.10
C ASP A 29 -11.50 20.98 6.21
N LEU A 30 -10.62 20.17 6.77
CA LEU A 30 -9.34 19.80 6.18
C LEU A 30 -9.20 18.29 6.04
N ALA A 31 -8.63 17.86 4.91
CA ALA A 31 -8.12 16.52 4.71
C ALA A 31 -6.60 16.52 4.90
N ILE A 32 -6.13 15.70 5.82
CA ILE A 32 -4.72 15.56 6.19
C ILE A 32 -4.24 14.23 5.63
N ASN A 33 -3.30 14.29 4.69
CA ASN A 33 -2.80 13.16 3.94
C ASN A 33 -1.36 12.84 4.29
N TYR A 34 -1.07 11.57 4.51
CA TYR A 34 0.28 11.02 4.49
C TYR A 34 0.53 10.30 3.16
N GLY A 35 1.79 10.12 2.81
CA GLY A 35 2.12 9.39 1.57
C GLY A 35 2.16 10.25 0.30
N ILE A 36 2.26 11.57 0.43
CA ILE A 36 2.45 12.45 -0.73
C ILE A 36 3.88 12.33 -1.22
N PHE A 37 4.03 12.04 -2.52
CA PHE A 37 5.32 11.88 -3.18
C PHE A 37 5.30 12.52 -4.57
N SER A 38 6.48 12.66 -5.19
CA SER A 38 6.62 13.08 -6.58
C SER A 38 7.42 12.02 -7.35
N LEU A 39 6.94 11.64 -8.52
CA LEU A 39 7.67 10.79 -9.47
C LEU A 39 8.87 11.49 -10.10
N ASP A 40 8.92 12.83 -10.06
CA ASP A 40 10.01 13.64 -10.59
C ASP A 40 11.30 13.58 -9.75
N GLN A 41 11.26 12.88 -8.60
CA GLN A 41 12.46 12.64 -7.81
C GLN A 41 13.46 11.80 -8.60
N THR A 42 14.70 12.27 -8.65
CA THR A 42 15.78 11.58 -9.36
C THR A 42 15.90 10.12 -8.88
N TYR A 43 15.86 9.19 -9.84
CA TYR A 43 15.92 7.74 -9.58
C TYR A 43 14.81 7.22 -8.64
N PHE A 44 13.58 7.74 -8.77
CA PHE A 44 12.47 7.37 -7.87
C PHE A 44 12.28 5.85 -7.76
N ILE A 45 12.17 5.13 -8.89
CA ILE A 45 11.92 3.67 -8.89
C ILE A 45 13.03 2.88 -8.19
N PRO A 46 14.32 3.01 -8.54
CA PRO A 46 15.40 2.35 -7.82
C PRO A 46 15.42 2.70 -6.32
N ARG A 47 15.22 3.96 -5.98
CA ARG A 47 15.16 4.39 -4.58
C ARG A 47 13.96 3.78 -3.83
N PHE A 48 12.82 3.66 -4.49
CA PHE A 48 11.63 3.01 -3.91
C PHE A 48 11.92 1.53 -3.60
N VAL A 49 12.46 0.76 -4.55
CA VAL A 49 12.83 -0.65 -4.36
C VAL A 49 13.87 -0.82 -3.25
N LEU A 50 14.81 0.12 -3.15
CA LEU A 50 15.82 0.12 -2.08
C LEU A 50 15.31 0.64 -0.73
N GLY A 51 14.05 1.07 -0.63
CA GLY A 51 13.48 1.64 0.61
C GLY A 51 14.07 3.01 0.98
N MET A 52 14.48 3.79 -0.01
CA MET A 52 15.18 5.08 0.15
C MET A 52 14.36 6.28 -0.32
N THR A 53 13.05 6.12 -0.51
CA THR A 53 12.15 7.22 -0.90
C THR A 53 11.61 7.96 0.30
N ASP A 54 11.59 9.28 0.18
CA ASP A 54 11.01 10.16 1.19
C ASP A 54 9.65 10.68 0.71
N TYR A 55 8.66 10.57 1.58
CA TYR A 55 7.30 11.03 1.39
C TYR A 55 7.00 12.12 2.40
N ARG A 56 5.89 12.80 2.22
CA ARG A 56 5.51 13.90 3.11
C ARG A 56 4.03 13.85 3.50
N MET A 57 3.74 14.50 4.62
CA MET A 57 2.40 14.90 5.00
C MET A 57 1.98 16.12 4.17
N GLY A 58 0.69 16.21 3.84
CA GLY A 58 0.09 17.37 3.21
C GLY A 58 -1.32 17.62 3.72
N VAL A 59 -1.76 18.83 3.62
CA VAL A 59 -3.08 19.30 4.06
C VAL A 59 -3.75 20.02 2.91
N GLN A 60 -5.03 19.76 2.70
CA GLN A 60 -5.85 20.42 1.69
C GLN A 60 -7.29 20.59 2.20
N PRO A 61 -8.05 21.57 1.67
CA PRO A 61 -9.48 21.68 1.94
C PRO A 61 -10.24 20.40 1.59
N MET A 62 -11.23 20.05 2.39
CA MET A 62 -12.00 18.82 2.24
C MET A 62 -12.80 18.76 0.94
N ASP A 63 -13.30 19.89 0.46
CA ASP A 63 -14.00 20.01 -0.82
C ASP A 63 -13.08 19.68 -2.02
N ILE A 64 -11.83 20.14 -1.99
CA ILE A 64 -10.81 19.81 -3.01
C ILE A 64 -10.48 18.32 -2.96
N PHE A 65 -10.32 17.77 -1.74
CA PHE A 65 -10.10 16.33 -1.56
C PHE A 65 -11.24 15.50 -2.16
N LEU A 66 -12.50 15.83 -1.84
CA LEU A 66 -13.65 15.11 -2.37
C LEU A 66 -13.80 15.27 -3.89
N ALA A 67 -13.53 16.47 -4.42
CA ALA A 67 -13.57 16.73 -5.86
C ALA A 67 -12.57 15.85 -6.63
N GLN A 68 -11.34 15.68 -6.08
CA GLN A 68 -10.33 14.79 -6.67
C GLN A 68 -10.83 13.33 -6.71
N TYR A 69 -11.30 12.79 -5.58
CA TYR A 69 -11.78 11.40 -5.52
C TYR A 69 -13.03 11.17 -6.38
N SER A 70 -13.92 12.15 -6.46
CA SER A 70 -15.07 12.13 -7.36
C SER A 70 -14.65 12.08 -8.83
N TYR A 71 -13.68 12.90 -9.23
CA TYR A 71 -13.12 12.88 -10.60
C TYR A 71 -12.48 11.53 -10.94
N GLU A 72 -11.79 10.91 -9.99
CA GLU A 72 -11.18 9.58 -10.14
C GLU A 72 -12.23 8.44 -10.10
N GLY A 73 -13.50 8.71 -9.74
CA GLY A 73 -14.56 7.71 -9.54
C GLY A 73 -14.32 6.81 -8.32
N ARG A 74 -13.59 7.31 -7.34
CA ARG A 74 -13.24 6.60 -6.10
C ARG A 74 -14.16 6.99 -4.96
N GLY A 75 -14.55 6.00 -4.14
CA GLY A 75 -15.37 6.22 -2.96
C GLY A 75 -14.55 6.74 -1.79
N VAL A 76 -15.23 7.47 -0.89
CA VAL A 76 -14.68 7.93 0.38
C VAL A 76 -15.66 7.62 1.50
N ILE A 77 -15.20 6.85 2.49
CA ILE A 77 -15.94 6.51 3.70
C ILE A 77 -15.29 7.26 4.87
N GLU A 78 -16.11 7.93 5.66
CA GLU A 78 -15.71 8.61 6.87
C GLU A 78 -16.14 7.81 8.10
N GLN A 79 -15.24 7.65 9.05
CA GLN A 79 -15.52 7.18 10.41
C GLN A 79 -15.27 8.32 11.38
N VAL A 80 -16.34 8.83 11.99
CA VAL A 80 -16.29 9.86 13.03
C VAL A 80 -15.90 9.19 14.34
N LEU A 81 -14.75 9.58 14.90
CA LEU A 81 -14.23 8.96 16.12
C LEU A 81 -14.90 9.52 17.38
N ASN A 82 -15.14 8.64 18.33
CA ASN A 82 -15.78 8.95 19.62
C ASN A 82 -14.71 9.37 20.66
N LEU A 83 -14.08 10.52 20.42
CA LEU A 83 -12.99 11.05 21.23
C LEU A 83 -13.47 12.16 22.17
N SER A 84 -12.80 12.31 23.32
CA SER A 84 -12.99 13.43 24.23
C SER A 84 -12.50 14.75 23.60
N ALA A 85 -12.85 15.89 24.19
CA ALA A 85 -12.32 17.18 23.77
C ALA A 85 -10.79 17.25 23.98
N GLU A 86 -10.31 16.70 25.10
CA GLU A 86 -8.88 16.64 25.42
C GLU A 86 -8.10 15.80 24.42
N ASP A 87 -8.61 14.60 24.04
CA ASP A 87 -7.94 13.76 23.01
C ASP A 87 -7.85 14.48 21.68
N LYS A 88 -8.91 15.21 21.27
CA LYS A 88 -8.91 15.98 20.02
C LYS A 88 -7.90 17.11 20.04
N GLU A 89 -7.76 17.81 21.16
CA GLU A 89 -6.77 18.87 21.32
C GLU A 89 -5.35 18.34 21.19
N VAL A 90 -5.02 17.26 21.90
CA VAL A 90 -3.69 16.65 21.84
C VAL A 90 -3.37 16.15 20.41
N ILE A 91 -4.35 15.54 19.73
CA ILE A 91 -4.18 15.11 18.33
C ILE A 91 -3.96 16.32 17.41
N TYR A 92 -4.71 17.41 17.61
CA TYR A 92 -4.53 18.63 16.83
C TYR A 92 -3.14 19.25 17.01
N GLU A 93 -2.66 19.36 18.25
CA GLU A 93 -1.30 19.82 18.54
C GLU A 93 -0.24 18.92 17.88
N ALA A 94 -0.42 17.61 17.94
CA ALA A 94 0.48 16.65 17.32
C ALA A 94 0.49 16.78 15.78
N LEU A 95 -0.66 17.02 15.15
CA LEU A 95 -0.76 17.29 13.73
C LEU A 95 -0.03 18.60 13.36
N GLN A 96 -0.20 19.66 14.14
CA GLN A 96 0.52 20.92 13.96
C GLN A 96 2.05 20.74 14.09
N GLU A 97 2.50 19.98 15.09
CA GLU A 97 3.93 19.67 15.24
C GLU A 97 4.46 18.86 14.04
N ASN A 98 3.67 17.90 13.54
CA ASN A 98 4.06 17.08 12.39
C ASN A 98 4.10 17.88 11.07
N MET A 99 3.34 18.97 10.95
CA MET A 99 3.37 19.86 9.77
C MET A 99 4.63 20.73 9.69
N LYS A 100 5.40 20.87 10.79
CA LYS A 100 6.62 21.67 10.77
C LYS A 100 7.64 21.12 9.76
N PRO A 101 8.44 21.98 9.10
CA PRO A 101 9.39 21.58 8.05
C PRO A 101 10.33 20.44 8.44
N LYS A 102 10.71 20.38 9.71
CA LYS A 102 11.61 19.33 10.24
C LYS A 102 10.95 17.96 10.39
N ASN A 103 9.61 17.87 10.44
CA ASN A 103 8.83 16.65 10.75
C ASN A 103 7.96 16.20 9.58
N VAL A 104 7.69 17.08 8.61
CA VAL A 104 6.71 16.87 7.53
C VAL A 104 7.15 15.78 6.54
N VAL A 105 8.47 15.55 6.40
CA VAL A 105 9.06 14.55 5.51
C VAL A 105 9.46 13.32 6.31
N TYR A 106 9.21 12.14 5.74
CA TYR A 106 9.55 10.87 6.38
C TYR A 106 9.99 9.82 5.37
N ARG A 107 10.77 8.83 5.84
CA ARG A 107 11.15 7.66 5.04
C ARG A 107 9.95 6.71 4.91
N TYR A 108 9.48 6.56 3.69
CA TYR A 108 8.33 5.70 3.41
C TYR A 108 8.69 4.22 3.53
N ASN A 109 7.80 3.46 4.12
CA ASN A 109 7.86 2.01 4.13
C ASN A 109 6.47 1.43 3.90
N TYR A 110 6.32 0.65 2.83
CA TYR A 110 5.04 0.16 2.35
C TYR A 110 4.23 -0.60 3.42
N PHE A 111 4.86 -1.44 4.24
CA PHE A 111 4.17 -2.20 5.29
C PHE A 111 4.18 -1.53 6.65
N PHE A 112 5.21 -0.75 6.97
CA PHE A 112 5.46 -0.31 8.35
C PHE A 112 5.30 1.20 8.56
N ASP A 113 5.44 2.02 7.51
CA ASP A 113 5.35 3.48 7.61
C ASP A 113 4.74 4.08 6.34
N ASN A 114 3.44 3.82 6.13
CA ASN A 114 2.66 4.28 4.98
C ASN A 114 1.55 5.25 5.40
N CYS A 115 0.69 5.66 4.46
CA CYS A 115 -0.42 6.58 4.74
C CYS A 115 -1.37 6.06 5.83
N THR A 116 -1.62 4.75 5.87
CA THR A 116 -2.55 4.12 6.81
C THR A 116 -1.96 4.00 8.20
N THR A 117 -0.72 3.47 8.30
CA THR A 117 -0.06 3.31 9.60
C THR A 117 0.22 4.66 10.24
N ARG A 118 0.63 5.67 9.47
CA ARG A 118 0.84 7.02 10.00
C ARG A 118 -0.45 7.68 10.45
N ALA A 119 -1.53 7.60 9.69
CA ALA A 119 -2.82 8.13 10.12
C ALA A 119 -3.32 7.44 11.39
N ARG A 120 -3.21 6.10 11.46
CA ARG A 120 -3.52 5.33 12.67
C ARG A 120 -2.70 5.81 13.86
N ASP A 121 -1.38 5.84 13.72
CA ASP A 121 -0.47 6.15 14.81
C ASP A 121 -0.63 7.60 15.28
N MET A 122 -0.88 8.53 14.37
CA MET A 122 -1.21 9.91 14.70
C MET A 122 -2.48 10.02 15.54
N LEU A 123 -3.51 9.22 15.24
CA LEU A 123 -4.76 9.23 16.00
C LEU A 123 -4.64 8.48 17.33
N ILE A 124 -3.99 7.32 17.34
CA ILE A 124 -4.07 6.39 18.49
C ILE A 124 -3.00 6.65 19.53
N ASN A 125 -1.78 7.04 19.13
CA ASN A 125 -0.69 7.26 20.08
C ASN A 125 -0.83 8.55 20.92
N HIS A 126 -1.80 9.40 20.58
CA HIS A 126 -2.08 10.66 21.28
C HIS A 126 -3.36 10.56 22.15
N LEU A 127 -3.93 9.37 22.29
CA LEU A 127 -5.08 9.16 23.18
C LEU A 127 -4.62 8.94 24.61
N HIS A 128 -5.40 9.44 25.59
CA HIS A 128 -5.15 9.25 27.00
C HIS A 128 -5.44 7.82 27.48
N GLY A 129 -6.21 7.04 26.71
CA GLY A 129 -6.61 5.68 27.04
C GLY A 129 -6.13 4.67 25.99
N LYS A 130 -6.41 3.40 26.28
CA LYS A 130 -6.03 2.29 25.39
C LYS A 130 -7.19 1.93 24.45
N VAL A 131 -6.90 1.82 23.17
CA VAL A 131 -7.80 1.25 22.18
C VAL A 131 -7.68 -0.28 22.21
N VAL A 132 -8.82 -0.95 22.29
CA VAL A 132 -8.93 -2.41 22.25
C VAL A 132 -9.47 -2.80 20.89
N TYR A 133 -8.66 -3.49 20.12
CA TYR A 133 -8.99 -4.01 18.78
C TYR A 133 -9.53 -5.45 18.85
N PRO A 134 -10.25 -5.91 17.82
CA PRO A 134 -10.54 -7.33 17.65
C PRO A 134 -9.22 -8.13 17.50
N PRO A 135 -9.26 -9.46 17.77
CA PRO A 135 -8.07 -10.29 17.61
C PRO A 135 -7.49 -10.21 16.19
N ALA A 136 -6.19 -10.49 16.07
CA ALA A 136 -5.53 -10.60 14.78
C ALA A 136 -6.14 -11.76 13.97
N GLU A 137 -6.17 -11.62 12.64
CA GLU A 137 -6.44 -12.75 11.74
C GLU A 137 -5.29 -13.76 11.88
N GLU A 138 -5.64 -14.98 12.25
CA GLU A 138 -4.68 -16.07 12.41
C GLU A 138 -4.09 -16.43 11.05
N ASP A 139 -2.79 -16.66 10.99
CA ASP A 139 -2.04 -16.99 9.77
C ASP A 139 -1.98 -15.91 8.66
N ALA A 140 -2.47 -14.70 8.90
CA ALA A 140 -2.30 -13.60 7.95
C ALA A 140 -0.83 -13.20 7.81
N THR A 141 -0.36 -13.11 6.57
CA THR A 141 0.97 -12.60 6.20
C THR A 141 0.82 -11.34 5.37
N PHE A 142 1.88 -10.53 5.24
CA PHE A 142 1.82 -9.35 4.37
C PHE A 142 1.46 -9.74 2.94
N ARG A 143 2.11 -10.78 2.39
CA ARG A 143 1.84 -11.30 1.03
C ARG A 143 0.39 -11.76 0.89
N SER A 144 -0.14 -12.56 1.82
CA SER A 144 -1.51 -13.05 1.73
C SER A 144 -2.55 -11.92 1.78
N MET A 145 -2.27 -10.85 2.55
CA MET A 145 -3.17 -9.70 2.63
C MET A 145 -3.21 -8.89 1.34
N ILE A 146 -2.04 -8.62 0.70
CA ILE A 146 -2.04 -7.90 -0.58
C ILE A 146 -2.64 -8.74 -1.72
N HIS A 147 -2.45 -10.05 -1.71
CA HIS A 147 -3.06 -10.94 -2.71
C HIS A 147 -4.59 -10.91 -2.70
N LYS A 148 -5.24 -10.67 -1.55
CA LYS A 148 -6.70 -10.47 -1.47
C LYS A 148 -7.18 -9.30 -2.32
N TRP A 149 -6.33 -8.30 -2.53
CA TRP A 149 -6.65 -7.06 -3.26
C TRP A 149 -6.27 -7.10 -4.73
N ASN A 150 -5.10 -7.65 -5.05
CA ASN A 150 -4.54 -7.60 -6.39
C ASN A 150 -4.74 -8.87 -7.22
N ASN A 151 -5.55 -9.84 -6.75
CA ASN A 151 -5.85 -11.08 -7.47
C ASN A 151 -6.44 -10.88 -8.88
N LYS A 152 -6.99 -9.70 -9.16
CA LYS A 152 -7.49 -9.31 -10.49
C LYS A 152 -6.40 -8.69 -11.39
N TYR A 153 -5.23 -8.40 -10.84
CA TYR A 153 -4.12 -7.71 -11.49
C TYR A 153 -2.89 -8.62 -11.52
N GLU A 154 -2.98 -9.76 -12.22
CA GLU A 154 -1.98 -10.83 -12.19
C GLU A 154 -0.55 -10.35 -12.45
N TRP A 155 -0.34 -9.33 -13.32
CA TRP A 155 0.98 -8.78 -13.59
C TRP A 155 1.51 -7.91 -12.45
N ALA A 156 0.64 -7.14 -11.81
CA ALA A 156 1.02 -6.37 -10.65
C ALA A 156 1.37 -7.31 -9.48
N GLN A 157 0.53 -8.30 -9.24
CA GLN A 157 0.78 -9.35 -8.23
C GLN A 157 2.10 -10.07 -8.49
N PHE A 158 2.36 -10.49 -9.73
CA PHE A 158 3.61 -11.15 -10.10
C PHE A 158 4.83 -10.23 -9.84
N GLY A 159 4.74 -8.96 -10.21
CA GLY A 159 5.81 -7.98 -9.95
C GLY A 159 6.05 -7.76 -8.46
N GLU A 160 4.99 -7.66 -7.67
CA GLU A 160 5.10 -7.54 -6.21
C GLU A 160 5.69 -8.81 -5.58
N ASP A 161 5.28 -9.98 -6.02
CA ASP A 161 5.81 -11.26 -5.54
C ASP A 161 7.32 -11.41 -5.82
N LEU A 162 7.78 -10.90 -6.95
CA LEU A 162 9.22 -10.85 -7.25
C LEU A 162 9.98 -9.89 -6.34
N LEU A 163 9.35 -8.79 -5.90
CA LEU A 163 9.97 -7.80 -5.02
C LEU A 163 9.92 -8.20 -3.55
N LEU A 164 9.03 -9.09 -3.15
CA LEU A 164 8.82 -9.46 -1.74
C LEU A 164 9.64 -10.70 -1.38
N GLY A 165 10.52 -10.54 -0.38
CA GLY A 165 11.28 -11.62 0.21
C GLY A 165 10.51 -12.38 1.31
N VAL A 166 11.18 -13.37 1.91
CA VAL A 166 10.61 -14.32 2.88
C VAL A 166 9.97 -13.66 4.10
N ASN A 167 10.41 -12.46 4.48
CA ASN A 167 9.82 -11.73 5.62
C ASN A 167 8.38 -11.26 5.34
N ALA A 168 7.95 -11.20 4.08
CA ALA A 168 6.56 -10.92 3.74
C ALA A 168 5.63 -12.11 4.03
N ASP A 169 6.18 -13.31 4.23
CA ASP A 169 5.45 -14.56 4.47
C ASP A 169 5.37 -14.93 5.96
N ARG A 170 5.96 -14.13 6.85
CA ARG A 170 5.80 -14.36 8.29
C ARG A 170 4.42 -13.95 8.78
N LYS A 171 3.97 -14.60 9.85
CA LYS A 171 2.73 -14.19 10.54
C LYS A 171 2.85 -12.75 11.04
N THR A 172 1.76 -12.01 10.86
CA THR A 172 1.67 -10.60 11.23
C THR A 172 0.92 -10.41 12.53
N THR A 173 1.32 -9.39 13.29
CA THR A 173 0.60 -8.91 14.47
C THR A 173 -0.64 -8.10 14.07
N LYS A 174 -1.55 -7.86 15.01
CA LYS A 174 -2.74 -7.02 14.78
C LYS A 174 -2.37 -5.65 14.22
N SER A 175 -1.37 -4.99 14.79
CA SER A 175 -0.94 -3.67 14.34
C SER A 175 -0.36 -3.71 12.91
N GLU A 176 0.36 -4.78 12.56
CA GLU A 176 0.90 -4.97 11.22
C GLU A 176 -0.21 -5.26 10.18
N GLN A 177 -1.31 -5.93 10.58
CA GLN A 177 -2.45 -6.17 9.68
C GLN A 177 -3.17 -4.89 9.27
N GLN A 178 -3.01 -3.81 10.03
CA GLN A 178 -3.62 -2.51 9.81
C GLN A 178 -2.87 -1.62 8.81
N PHE A 179 -1.91 -2.14 8.06
CA PHE A 179 -1.21 -1.34 7.03
C PHE A 179 -2.09 -1.05 5.80
N LEU A 180 -3.13 -1.85 5.58
CA LEU A 180 -4.10 -1.64 4.52
C LEU A 180 -5.27 -0.76 4.99
N PRO A 181 -5.73 0.21 4.19
CA PRO A 181 -6.81 1.12 4.55
C PRO A 181 -8.08 0.41 5.01
N GLU A 182 -8.51 -0.62 4.28
CA GLU A 182 -9.74 -1.35 4.60
C GLU A 182 -9.60 -2.19 5.88
N ASN A 183 -8.42 -2.76 6.13
CA ASN A 183 -8.19 -3.50 7.37
C ASN A 183 -8.26 -2.57 8.58
N LEU A 184 -7.64 -1.38 8.48
CA LEU A 184 -7.71 -0.38 9.54
C LEU A 184 -9.15 0.09 9.76
N ARG A 185 -9.89 0.39 8.69
CA ARG A 185 -11.30 0.78 8.76
C ARG A 185 -12.14 -0.28 9.47
N SER A 186 -12.01 -1.54 9.05
CA SER A 186 -12.74 -2.66 9.65
C SER A 186 -12.40 -2.88 11.12
N ASP A 187 -11.14 -2.67 11.50
CA ASP A 187 -10.70 -2.77 12.88
C ASP A 187 -11.23 -1.61 13.74
N PHE A 188 -11.27 -0.40 13.21
CA PHE A 188 -11.83 0.77 13.90
C PHE A 188 -13.33 0.63 14.16
N ASP A 189 -14.10 0.08 13.19
CA ASP A 189 -15.51 -0.21 13.36
C ASP A 189 -15.81 -1.13 14.55
N LYS A 190 -14.87 -2.05 14.84
CA LYS A 190 -15.01 -3.06 15.89
C LYS A 190 -14.27 -2.71 17.18
N ALA A 191 -13.43 -1.66 17.13
CA ALA A 191 -12.61 -1.26 18.27
C ALA A 191 -13.43 -0.55 19.34
N SER A 192 -12.94 -0.65 20.58
CA SER A 192 -13.44 0.14 21.70
C SER A 192 -12.35 1.01 22.32
N TYR A 193 -12.75 2.17 22.80
CA TYR A 193 -11.94 3.14 23.52
C TYR A 193 -12.62 3.52 24.80
N ASN A 194 -11.95 3.33 25.95
CA ASN A 194 -12.53 3.57 27.28
C ASN A 194 -13.90 2.89 27.50
N GLY A 195 -14.06 1.67 26.98
CA GLY A 195 -15.28 0.86 27.12
C GLY A 195 -16.46 1.30 26.21
N LYS A 196 -16.25 2.26 25.31
CA LYS A 196 -17.23 2.70 24.31
C LYS A 196 -16.74 2.37 22.90
N PRO A 197 -17.60 2.23 21.88
CA PRO A 197 -17.16 2.12 20.49
C PRO A 197 -16.22 3.27 20.11
N LEU A 198 -15.11 2.95 19.44
CA LEU A 198 -14.15 3.95 18.95
C LEU A 198 -14.78 4.81 17.85
N VAL A 199 -15.58 4.22 16.98
CA VAL A 199 -16.32 4.91 15.92
C VAL A 199 -17.71 5.23 16.41
N LYS A 200 -18.09 6.51 16.35
CA LYS A 200 -19.41 7.02 16.71
C LYS A 200 -20.39 6.90 15.55
N GLU A 201 -19.91 7.16 14.34
CA GLU A 201 -20.71 7.25 13.13
C GLU A 201 -19.86 6.92 11.92
N THR A 202 -20.45 6.25 10.93
CA THR A 202 -19.81 5.97 9.64
C THR A 202 -20.65 6.56 8.51
N ASN A 203 -20.03 7.41 7.69
CA ASN A 203 -20.67 8.14 6.61
C ASN A 203 -20.05 7.77 5.26
N VAL A 204 -20.87 7.54 4.24
CA VAL A 204 -20.41 7.43 2.87
C VAL A 204 -20.43 8.84 2.26
N LEU A 205 -19.27 9.48 2.16
CA LEU A 205 -19.13 10.82 1.59
C LEU A 205 -19.17 10.79 0.06
N LEU A 206 -18.55 9.78 -0.54
CA LEU A 206 -18.61 9.49 -1.98
C LEU A 206 -18.81 7.98 -2.16
N ALA A 207 -19.75 7.62 -3.02
CA ALA A 207 -19.89 6.24 -3.47
C ALA A 207 -18.82 5.91 -4.51
N ALA A 208 -18.20 4.73 -4.41
CA ALA A 208 -17.28 4.28 -5.44
C ALA A 208 -18.05 3.97 -6.75
N GLU A 209 -17.57 4.46 -7.86
CA GLU A 209 -18.02 3.98 -9.15
C GLU A 209 -17.41 2.61 -9.43
N ASN A 210 -18.23 1.62 -9.79
CA ASN A 210 -17.76 0.27 -10.13
C ASN A 210 -17.03 0.25 -11.47
N LYS A 211 -15.92 0.97 -11.59
CA LYS A 211 -15.03 0.90 -12.75
C LYS A 211 -14.08 -0.28 -12.55
N VAL A 212 -14.43 -1.44 -13.07
CA VAL A 212 -13.51 -2.57 -13.19
C VAL A 212 -12.37 -2.11 -14.11
N ALA A 213 -11.14 -2.07 -13.61
CA ALA A 213 -10.00 -1.82 -14.48
C ALA A 213 -9.84 -3.03 -15.40
N GLU A 214 -9.83 -2.78 -16.72
CA GLU A 214 -9.54 -3.83 -17.70
C GLU A 214 -8.08 -4.29 -17.53
N PRO A 215 -7.80 -5.59 -17.68
CA PRO A 215 -6.43 -6.09 -17.64
C PRO A 215 -5.63 -5.46 -18.77
N ALA A 216 -4.50 -4.85 -18.43
CA ALA A 216 -3.65 -4.14 -19.39
C ALA A 216 -2.97 -5.07 -20.41
N PHE A 217 -2.92 -6.37 -20.15
CA PHE A 217 -2.26 -7.34 -21.02
C PHE A 217 -3.06 -8.67 -21.07
N PRO A 218 -3.30 -9.24 -22.26
CA PRO A 218 -4.22 -10.37 -22.43
C PRO A 218 -3.65 -11.73 -21.97
N LEU A 219 -2.34 -11.84 -21.76
CA LEU A 219 -1.69 -13.07 -21.32
C LEU A 219 -1.28 -12.96 -19.85
N SER A 220 -1.62 -13.98 -19.05
CA SER A 220 -1.16 -14.06 -17.68
C SER A 220 0.36 -14.34 -17.59
N PRO A 221 1.02 -14.01 -16.46
CA PRO A 221 2.42 -14.40 -16.23
C PRO A 221 2.65 -15.91 -16.40
N LEU A 222 1.71 -16.73 -15.91
CA LEU A 222 1.76 -18.20 -16.07
C LEU A 222 1.68 -18.61 -17.54
N SER A 223 0.79 -18.00 -18.33
CA SER A 223 0.67 -18.28 -19.76
C SER A 223 1.96 -17.98 -20.50
N ILE A 224 2.61 -16.87 -20.20
CA ILE A 224 3.91 -16.50 -20.78
C ILE A 224 4.99 -17.53 -20.36
N ALA A 225 5.06 -17.90 -19.08
CA ALA A 225 6.02 -18.88 -18.61
C ALA A 225 5.83 -20.24 -19.32
N LEU A 226 4.59 -20.68 -19.51
CA LEU A 226 4.28 -21.93 -20.25
C LEU A 226 4.67 -21.83 -21.73
N ILE A 227 4.48 -20.70 -22.39
CA ILE A 227 4.93 -20.46 -23.77
C ILE A 227 6.45 -20.57 -23.85
N PHE A 228 7.19 -19.90 -22.95
CA PHE A 228 8.64 -20.00 -22.89
C PHE A 228 9.13 -21.43 -22.63
N ALA A 229 8.47 -22.17 -21.73
CA ALA A 229 8.77 -23.57 -21.47
C ALA A 229 8.55 -24.44 -22.71
N ALA A 230 7.43 -24.25 -23.41
CA ALA A 230 7.11 -24.99 -24.65
C ALA A 230 8.13 -24.69 -25.74
N ILE A 231 8.48 -23.44 -25.97
CA ILE A 231 9.53 -23.06 -26.94
C ILE A 231 10.87 -23.70 -26.57
N SER A 232 11.25 -23.64 -25.28
CA SER A 232 12.51 -24.24 -24.81
C SER A 232 12.54 -25.74 -25.05
N LEU A 233 11.43 -26.44 -24.80
CA LEU A 233 11.30 -27.86 -25.09
C LEU A 233 11.46 -28.17 -26.58
N VAL A 234 10.80 -27.41 -27.44
CA VAL A 234 10.92 -27.55 -28.91
C VAL A 234 12.36 -27.31 -29.36
N MET A 235 13.01 -26.24 -28.86
CA MET A 235 14.40 -25.92 -29.20
C MET A 235 15.35 -27.02 -28.74
N MET A 236 15.13 -27.57 -27.55
CA MET A 236 15.92 -28.72 -27.06
C MET A 236 15.75 -29.97 -27.94
N LEU A 237 14.51 -30.33 -28.32
CA LEU A 237 14.25 -31.46 -29.20
C LEU A 237 14.83 -31.26 -30.59
N LEU A 238 14.77 -30.06 -31.15
CA LEU A 238 15.39 -29.74 -32.46
C LEU A 238 16.89 -29.81 -32.37
N SER A 239 17.52 -29.30 -31.31
CA SER A 239 18.93 -29.38 -31.03
C SER A 239 19.40 -30.83 -30.98
N TYR A 240 18.69 -31.67 -30.25
CA TYR A 240 18.97 -33.09 -30.13
C TYR A 240 18.86 -33.83 -31.49
N ARG A 241 17.78 -33.60 -32.25
CA ARG A 241 17.58 -34.25 -33.56
C ARG A 241 18.56 -33.78 -34.63
N ARG A 242 18.90 -32.51 -34.65
CA ARG A 242 19.78 -31.92 -35.66
C ARG A 242 21.26 -31.91 -35.27
N GLN A 243 21.57 -32.31 -34.04
CA GLN A 243 22.92 -32.25 -33.46
C GLN A 243 23.56 -30.87 -33.63
N GLN A 244 22.72 -29.80 -33.46
CA GLN A 244 23.11 -28.40 -33.58
C GLN A 244 22.68 -27.62 -32.35
N VAL A 245 23.52 -26.71 -31.87
CA VAL A 245 23.21 -25.82 -30.75
C VAL A 245 22.52 -24.55 -31.26
N TYR A 246 21.36 -24.27 -30.76
CA TYR A 246 20.64 -23.01 -31.04
C TYR A 246 21.02 -21.93 -30.00
N TRP A 247 22.29 -21.57 -30.03
CA TRP A 247 22.93 -20.68 -29.04
C TRP A 247 22.19 -19.35 -28.80
N ALA A 248 21.47 -18.84 -29.80
CA ALA A 248 20.73 -17.56 -29.67
C ALA A 248 19.58 -17.69 -28.66
N TRP A 249 18.91 -18.85 -28.62
CA TRP A 249 17.86 -19.13 -27.63
C TRP A 249 18.46 -19.27 -26.23
N ASP A 250 19.53 -20.03 -26.10
CA ASP A 250 20.23 -20.23 -24.83
C ASP A 250 20.77 -18.89 -24.30
N LEU A 251 21.33 -18.05 -25.16
CA LEU A 251 21.80 -16.72 -24.82
C LEU A 251 20.64 -15.84 -24.33
N ALA A 252 19.47 -15.85 -24.99
CA ALA A 252 18.30 -15.09 -24.58
C ALA A 252 17.82 -15.51 -23.17
N LEU A 253 17.77 -16.82 -22.90
CA LEU A 253 17.42 -17.34 -21.57
C LEU A 253 18.46 -16.94 -20.50
N MET A 254 19.74 -17.03 -20.82
CA MET A 254 20.82 -16.66 -19.90
C MET A 254 20.82 -15.15 -19.60
N LEU A 255 20.59 -14.31 -20.62
CA LEU A 255 20.51 -12.85 -20.42
C LEU A 255 19.32 -12.46 -19.55
N THR A 256 18.14 -13.04 -19.80
CA THR A 256 16.95 -12.74 -18.97
C THR A 256 17.13 -13.22 -17.53
N SER A 257 17.65 -14.43 -17.33
CA SER A 257 17.93 -14.96 -15.98
C SER A 257 19.05 -14.17 -15.28
N GLY A 258 20.09 -13.79 -16.01
CA GLY A 258 21.18 -12.97 -15.47
C GLY A 258 20.73 -11.58 -15.06
N LEU A 259 19.88 -10.93 -15.88
CA LEU A 259 19.29 -9.63 -15.53
C LEU A 259 18.43 -9.73 -14.26
N MET A 260 17.61 -10.77 -14.16
CA MET A 260 16.80 -11.03 -12.96
C MET A 260 17.69 -11.26 -11.74
N GLY A 261 18.77 -12.04 -11.89
CA GLY A 261 19.76 -12.26 -10.83
C GLY A 261 20.43 -10.96 -10.35
N ILE A 262 20.72 -10.03 -11.26
CA ILE A 262 21.25 -8.70 -10.91
C ILE A 262 20.22 -7.91 -10.11
N ILE A 263 18.94 -7.93 -10.50
CA ILE A 263 17.85 -7.25 -9.77
C ILE A 263 17.78 -7.81 -8.35
N PHE A 264 17.69 -9.12 -8.18
CA PHE A 264 17.66 -9.76 -6.86
C PHE A 264 18.91 -9.46 -6.03
N PHE A 265 20.09 -9.44 -6.65
CA PHE A 265 21.32 -9.06 -5.96
C PHE A 265 21.26 -7.62 -5.43
N ILE A 266 20.74 -6.68 -6.22
CA ILE A 266 20.55 -5.28 -5.78
C ILE A 266 19.53 -5.21 -4.64
N MET A 267 18.48 -6.01 -4.68
CA MET A 267 17.42 -6.02 -3.65
C MET A 267 17.92 -6.51 -2.28
N ILE A 268 19.00 -7.29 -2.21
CA ILE A 268 19.62 -7.67 -0.93
C ILE A 268 20.02 -6.43 -0.12
N PHE A 269 20.37 -5.33 -0.78
CA PHE A 269 20.74 -4.06 -0.15
C PHE A 269 19.55 -3.16 0.19
N SER A 270 18.32 -3.61 -0.05
CA SER A 270 17.13 -2.85 0.28
C SER A 270 17.03 -2.62 1.78
N GLN A 271 16.68 -1.39 2.16
CA GLN A 271 16.34 -1.03 3.55
C GLN A 271 14.93 -1.48 3.96
N HIS A 272 14.17 -2.03 3.01
CA HIS A 272 12.84 -2.59 3.23
C HIS A 272 12.95 -3.98 3.87
N PRO A 273 12.45 -4.20 5.10
CA PRO A 273 12.60 -5.48 5.80
C PRO A 273 11.98 -6.68 5.06
N CYS A 274 10.94 -6.44 4.25
CA CYS A 274 10.26 -7.47 3.47
C CYS A 274 10.79 -7.60 2.03
N VAL A 275 11.87 -6.93 1.67
CA VAL A 275 12.49 -6.97 0.33
C VAL A 275 13.91 -7.52 0.39
N SER A 276 14.67 -7.18 1.42
CA SER A 276 16.11 -7.46 1.53
C SER A 276 16.50 -8.95 1.62
N LEU A 277 15.55 -9.83 1.94
CA LEU A 277 15.74 -11.29 2.01
C LEU A 277 14.84 -11.98 0.97
N ASN A 278 15.17 -11.81 -0.28
CA ASN A 278 14.43 -12.43 -1.38
C ASN A 278 15.10 -13.71 -1.86
#